data_b1328359dcc4883b9d010fdf6fb3693a
#
_entry.id   b1328359dcc4883b9d010fdf6fb3693a
#
_cell.length_a   1.000
_cell.length_b   1.000
_cell.length_c   1.000
_cell.angle_alpha   90.00
_cell.angle_beta   90.00
_cell.angle_gamma   90.00
#
_symmetry.space_group_name_H-M   'P 1'
#
loop_
_entity.id
_entity.type
_entity.pdbx_description
1 polymer ?
#
loop_
_entity_poly.entity_id
_entity_poly.type
_entity_poly.pdbx_seq_one_letter_code
_entity_poly.pdbx_strand_id
1 'polypeptide(L)'
;MRCAALACACASAGAVHADELESPTLRKIRDTGTIAIGVRDATVPFSYMAGGGHATGYSYEITERIVESVRETLKLPALRVREVIVTPQNRIMLVQNGTIDLECSTTTHTRERENDVAFSNSFFEYGVRMLVKRGSPVKDFGDLAGRTVVTTTGTSEERLLRRWNLERAMNMHIVVAKTHGDSVEAVRSGRAVAFVMDEPLLHAALATGYMASETPGAPVAQSANAMSDAHAYAIVGTPARSEVYGCMFRRGDTAFKRIADDTIAKMERSGEALALYRRWFESPIPPAGVNLDYPMSEPMKALFANPNDQPLD
;
A
#
# COMPACT_ATOMS: atom_id res chain seq x y z
N MET A 1 -51.48 13.20 -44.78
CA MET A 1 -51.31 13.25 -43.32
C MET A 1 -50.24 12.25 -42.91
N ARG A 2 -49.05 12.72 -42.57
CA ARG A 2 -47.93 11.91 -42.05
C ARG A 2 -47.51 12.59 -40.73
N CYS A 3 -47.79 11.96 -39.58
CA CYS A 3 -47.32 12.39 -38.31
C CYS A 3 -45.89 11.89 -38.11
N ALA A 4 -44.94 12.81 -37.95
CA ALA A 4 -43.56 12.51 -37.51
C ALA A 4 -43.53 12.38 -35.98
N ALA A 5 -43.12 11.22 -35.53
CA ALA A 5 -42.88 11.00 -34.11
C ALA A 5 -41.46 11.53 -33.76
N LEU A 6 -41.43 12.55 -32.90
CA LEU A 6 -40.21 13.06 -32.28
C LEU A 6 -39.88 12.17 -31.07
N ALA A 7 -38.91 11.28 -31.15
CA ALA A 7 -38.43 10.50 -30.03
C ALA A 7 -37.43 11.33 -29.20
N CYS A 8 -37.77 11.52 -27.95
CA CYS A 8 -37.05 12.29 -26.95
C CYS A 8 -35.79 11.52 -26.53
N ALA A 9 -34.60 12.03 -26.86
CA ALA A 9 -33.32 11.56 -26.35
C ALA A 9 -32.93 12.38 -25.08
N CYS A 10 -33.45 12.03 -23.94
CA CYS A 10 -33.08 12.61 -22.65
C CYS A 10 -33.06 11.53 -21.57
N ALA A 11 -32.02 10.72 -21.49
CA ALA A 11 -31.92 9.72 -20.44
C ALA A 11 -30.49 9.35 -19.95
N SER A 12 -29.44 10.09 -20.25
CA SER A 12 -28.07 9.70 -19.81
C SER A 12 -27.41 10.60 -18.79
N ALA A 13 -27.99 11.77 -18.46
CA ALA A 13 -27.40 12.69 -17.48
C ALA A 13 -27.93 12.46 -16.05
N GLY A 14 -28.99 11.69 -15.86
CA GLY A 14 -29.62 11.48 -14.55
C GLY A 14 -29.03 10.34 -13.70
N ALA A 15 -28.43 9.35 -14.35
CA ALA A 15 -27.94 8.15 -13.66
C ALA A 15 -26.68 8.42 -12.82
N VAL A 16 -25.76 9.26 -13.29
CA VAL A 16 -24.52 9.59 -12.56
C VAL A 16 -24.83 10.38 -11.28
N HIS A 17 -25.80 11.27 -11.32
CA HIS A 17 -26.16 12.08 -10.13
C HIS A 17 -26.90 11.29 -9.05
N ALA A 18 -27.67 10.27 -9.40
CA ALA A 18 -28.37 9.44 -8.42
C ALA A 18 -27.42 8.53 -7.65
N ASP A 19 -26.43 7.93 -8.34
CA ASP A 19 -25.43 7.02 -7.74
C ASP A 19 -24.45 7.79 -6.82
N GLU A 20 -24.15 9.04 -7.17
CA GLU A 20 -23.31 9.94 -6.37
C GLU A 20 -23.99 10.36 -5.04
N LEU A 21 -25.29 10.51 -5.05
CA LEU A 21 -26.07 10.84 -3.85
C LEU A 21 -26.19 9.65 -2.87
N GLU A 22 -25.98 8.44 -3.32
CA GLU A 22 -26.01 7.23 -2.48
C GLU A 22 -24.68 6.93 -1.78
N SER A 23 -23.52 7.48 -2.27
CA SER A 23 -22.23 7.34 -1.61
C SER A 23 -22.18 8.10 -0.29
N PRO A 24 -22.06 7.43 0.86
CA PRO A 24 -21.91 8.11 2.15
C PRO A 24 -20.62 8.93 2.22
N THR A 25 -19.54 8.45 1.60
CA THR A 25 -18.24 9.12 1.58
C THR A 25 -18.30 10.40 0.74
N LEU A 26 -18.82 10.32 -0.48
CA LEU A 26 -18.92 11.50 -1.35
C LEU A 26 -19.88 12.56 -0.76
N ARG A 27 -20.97 12.14 -0.12
CA ARG A 27 -21.88 13.04 0.58
C ARG A 27 -21.17 13.76 1.72
N LYS A 28 -20.48 13.02 2.59
CA LYS A 28 -19.67 13.60 3.68
C LYS A 28 -18.64 14.62 3.16
N ILE A 29 -17.93 14.27 2.09
CA ILE A 29 -16.91 15.15 1.47
C ILE A 29 -17.58 16.42 0.93
N ARG A 30 -18.71 16.31 0.27
CA ARG A 30 -19.50 17.46 -0.24
C ARG A 30 -19.94 18.38 0.89
N ASP A 31 -20.49 17.80 1.94
CA ASP A 31 -21.05 18.56 3.07
C ASP A 31 -19.97 19.27 3.90
N THR A 32 -18.80 18.66 4.03
CA THR A 32 -17.68 19.19 4.85
C THR A 32 -16.63 19.97 4.07
N GLY A 33 -16.60 19.83 2.75
CA GLY A 33 -15.54 20.35 1.90
C GLY A 33 -14.17 19.74 2.22
N THR A 34 -14.14 18.52 2.79
CA THR A 34 -12.87 17.92 3.25
C THR A 34 -12.88 16.40 2.99
N ILE A 35 -11.82 15.89 2.40
CA ILE A 35 -11.50 14.47 2.33
C ILE A 35 -10.41 14.13 3.35
N ALA A 36 -10.59 13.06 4.12
CA ALA A 36 -9.61 12.55 5.07
C ALA A 36 -8.89 11.35 4.47
N ILE A 37 -7.57 11.44 4.33
CA ILE A 37 -6.74 10.36 3.79
C ILE A 37 -5.84 9.77 4.87
N GLY A 38 -5.71 8.44 4.86
CA GLY A 38 -4.74 7.72 5.68
C GLY A 38 -3.37 7.74 5.01
N VAL A 39 -2.34 8.16 5.74
CA VAL A 39 -0.94 8.18 5.28
C VAL A 39 -0.05 7.44 6.25
N ARG A 40 1.06 6.90 5.75
CA ARG A 40 2.11 6.30 6.58
C ARG A 40 3.23 7.32 6.76
N ASP A 41 3.91 7.22 7.88
CA ASP A 41 5.02 8.13 8.23
C ASP A 41 6.39 7.57 7.82
N ALA A 42 6.51 6.26 7.64
CA ALA A 42 7.80 5.59 7.51
C ALA A 42 7.83 4.44 6.47
N THR A 43 6.90 4.38 5.51
CA THR A 43 6.80 3.26 4.56
C THR A 43 7.36 3.65 3.19
N VAL A 44 8.70 3.79 3.13
CA VAL A 44 9.44 4.09 1.88
C VAL A 44 9.31 2.91 0.89
N PRO A 45 9.11 3.15 -0.40
CA PRO A 45 8.88 4.42 -1.10
C PRO A 45 7.38 4.74 -1.28
N PHE A 46 6.47 4.06 -0.59
CA PHE A 46 5.03 4.12 -0.84
C PHE A 46 4.35 5.33 -0.21
N SER A 47 4.48 5.48 1.11
CA SER A 47 3.93 6.61 1.87
C SER A 47 4.82 6.88 3.08
N TYR A 48 5.43 8.05 3.16
CA TYR A 48 6.37 8.41 4.23
C TYR A 48 6.57 9.92 4.34
N MET A 49 7.13 10.39 5.46
CA MET A 49 7.46 11.79 5.69
C MET A 49 8.90 12.07 5.25
N ALA A 50 9.08 12.76 4.11
CA ALA A 50 10.40 13.14 3.61
C ALA A 50 10.90 14.51 4.15
N GLY A 51 10.16 15.13 5.06
CA GLY A 51 10.31 16.53 5.47
C GLY A 51 9.24 17.42 4.82
N GLY A 52 9.00 18.61 5.35
CA GLY A 52 8.00 19.52 4.77
C GLY A 52 6.58 19.38 5.31
N GLY A 53 6.33 18.45 6.25
CA GLY A 53 5.06 18.37 6.99
C GLY A 53 3.94 17.58 6.30
N HIS A 54 4.16 17.08 5.10
CA HIS A 54 3.23 16.23 4.34
C HIS A 54 3.88 14.92 3.95
N ALA A 55 3.04 13.90 3.77
CA ALA A 55 3.49 12.62 3.25
C ALA A 55 3.90 12.74 1.77
N THR A 56 4.73 11.80 1.32
CA THR A 56 5.12 11.64 -0.08
C THR A 56 5.27 10.14 -0.38
N GLY A 57 5.44 9.79 -1.65
CA GLY A 57 5.70 8.41 -2.06
C GLY A 57 4.82 7.94 -3.21
N TYR A 58 5.14 6.76 -3.71
CA TYR A 58 4.47 6.15 -4.85
C TYR A 58 2.95 6.06 -4.67
N SER A 59 2.49 5.47 -3.58
CA SER A 59 1.05 5.32 -3.32
C SER A 59 0.40 6.61 -2.83
N TYR A 60 1.18 7.53 -2.25
CA TYR A 60 0.69 8.86 -1.92
C TYR A 60 0.31 9.64 -3.18
N GLU A 61 1.12 9.58 -4.26
CA GLU A 61 0.79 10.23 -5.52
C GLU A 61 -0.44 9.59 -6.20
N ILE A 62 -0.65 8.28 -6.03
CA ILE A 62 -1.91 7.63 -6.47
C ILE A 62 -3.10 8.19 -5.68
N THR A 63 -2.93 8.39 -4.36
CA THR A 63 -3.95 9.04 -3.52
C THR A 63 -4.29 10.44 -4.04
N GLU A 64 -3.28 11.24 -4.40
CA GLU A 64 -3.50 12.58 -4.95
C GLU A 64 -4.31 12.56 -6.25
N ARG A 65 -4.09 11.58 -7.14
CA ARG A 65 -4.88 11.41 -8.37
C ARG A 65 -6.34 11.05 -8.08
N ILE A 66 -6.57 10.17 -7.10
CA ILE A 66 -7.94 9.83 -6.68
C ILE A 66 -8.63 11.05 -6.06
N VAL A 67 -7.93 11.80 -5.21
CA VAL A 67 -8.46 13.04 -4.60
C VAL A 67 -8.80 14.08 -5.67
N GLU A 68 -7.97 14.22 -6.73
CA GLU A 68 -8.28 15.10 -7.85
C GLU A 68 -9.54 14.65 -8.61
N SER A 69 -9.68 13.35 -8.88
CA SER A 69 -10.89 12.80 -9.50
C SER A 69 -12.14 13.03 -8.66
N VAL A 70 -12.03 12.94 -7.32
CA VAL A 70 -13.12 13.29 -6.39
C VAL A 70 -13.45 14.78 -6.46
N ARG A 71 -12.42 15.65 -6.50
CA ARG A 71 -12.58 17.10 -6.62
C ARG A 71 -13.35 17.47 -7.89
N GLU A 72 -12.96 16.89 -9.01
CA GLU A 72 -13.61 17.10 -10.32
C GLU A 72 -15.06 16.58 -10.30
N THR A 73 -15.28 15.37 -9.83
CA THR A 73 -16.60 14.72 -9.77
C THR A 73 -17.58 15.54 -8.92
N LEU A 74 -17.16 16.00 -7.75
CA LEU A 74 -17.99 16.79 -6.86
C LEU A 74 -18.02 18.28 -7.21
N LYS A 75 -17.23 18.73 -8.17
CA LYS A 75 -17.08 20.16 -8.57
C LYS A 75 -16.71 21.04 -7.37
N LEU A 76 -15.76 20.57 -6.55
CA LEU A 76 -15.30 21.24 -5.34
C LEU A 76 -13.85 21.73 -5.52
N PRO A 77 -13.60 22.85 -6.21
CA PRO A 77 -12.23 23.34 -6.47
C PRO A 77 -11.45 23.66 -5.18
N ALA A 78 -12.15 23.97 -4.10
CA ALA A 78 -11.57 24.25 -2.78
C ALA A 78 -11.59 23.04 -1.83
N LEU A 79 -11.64 21.79 -2.37
CA LEU A 79 -11.60 20.58 -1.56
C LEU A 79 -10.30 20.55 -0.74
N ARG A 80 -10.45 20.45 0.58
CA ARG A 80 -9.34 20.33 1.52
C ARG A 80 -8.98 18.87 1.74
N VAL A 81 -7.69 18.58 1.86
CA VAL A 81 -7.17 17.28 2.21
C VAL A 81 -6.73 17.31 3.67
N ARG A 82 -7.16 16.33 4.46
CA ARG A 82 -6.71 16.12 5.83
C ARG A 82 -5.98 14.79 5.92
N GLU A 83 -4.68 14.84 6.15
CA GLU A 83 -3.85 13.66 6.38
C GLU A 83 -4.03 13.14 7.81
N VAL A 84 -4.12 11.84 7.96
CA VAL A 84 -4.17 11.12 9.23
C VAL A 84 -3.12 10.01 9.20
N ILE A 85 -2.15 10.07 10.10
CA ILE A 85 -1.13 9.03 10.20
C ILE A 85 -1.79 7.73 10.67
N VAL A 86 -1.58 6.67 9.91
CA VAL A 86 -2.11 5.34 10.19
C VAL A 86 -1.01 4.29 10.32
N THR A 87 -1.33 3.22 11.02
CA THR A 87 -0.46 2.04 11.20
C THR A 87 -1.12 0.80 10.60
N PRO A 88 -0.38 -0.30 10.37
CA PRO A 88 -0.99 -1.55 9.93
C PRO A 88 -2.09 -2.06 10.86
N GLN A 89 -2.02 -1.72 12.16
CA GLN A 89 -2.96 -2.17 13.17
C GLN A 89 -4.27 -1.39 13.20
N ASN A 90 -4.26 -0.08 12.87
CA ASN A 90 -5.43 0.79 13.05
C ASN A 90 -6.11 1.21 11.75
N ARG A 91 -5.43 1.12 10.58
CA ARG A 91 -5.91 1.65 9.29
C ARG A 91 -7.30 1.13 8.89
N ILE A 92 -7.55 -0.18 9.04
CA ILE A 92 -8.85 -0.78 8.68
C ILE A 92 -9.96 -0.19 9.55
N MET A 93 -9.79 -0.16 10.88
CA MET A 93 -10.76 0.40 11.80
C MET A 93 -11.04 1.89 11.51
N LEU A 94 -10.02 2.67 11.14
CA LEU A 94 -10.18 4.09 10.83
C LEU A 94 -10.95 4.34 9.53
N VAL A 95 -10.87 3.42 8.56
CA VAL A 95 -11.73 3.42 7.37
C VAL A 95 -13.17 3.03 7.74
N GLN A 96 -13.35 1.95 8.51
CA GLN A 96 -14.66 1.45 8.89
C GLN A 96 -15.48 2.50 9.64
N ASN A 97 -14.88 3.20 10.59
CA ASN A 97 -15.55 4.21 11.41
C ASN A 97 -15.65 5.60 10.73
N GLY A 98 -15.06 5.76 9.54
CA GLY A 98 -15.12 7.01 8.76
C GLY A 98 -14.20 8.12 9.27
N THR A 99 -13.21 7.81 10.13
CA THR A 99 -12.16 8.75 10.52
C THR A 99 -11.31 9.12 9.30
N ILE A 100 -11.06 8.17 8.41
CA ILE A 100 -10.46 8.37 7.10
C ILE A 100 -11.40 7.86 6.01
N ASP A 101 -11.36 8.50 4.85
CA ASP A 101 -12.21 8.20 3.70
C ASP A 101 -11.50 7.29 2.69
N LEU A 102 -10.20 7.41 2.59
CA LEU A 102 -9.33 6.70 1.66
C LEU A 102 -7.98 6.43 2.30
N GLU A 103 -7.43 5.24 2.06
CA GLU A 103 -6.04 4.91 2.38
C GLU A 103 -5.41 4.15 1.22
N CYS A 104 -4.37 4.71 0.63
CA CYS A 104 -3.52 4.07 -0.36
C CYS A 104 -2.09 4.05 0.19
N SER A 105 -1.63 2.90 0.64
CA SER A 105 -0.27 2.72 1.12
C SER A 105 0.21 1.30 0.75
N THR A 106 0.62 0.52 1.73
CA THR A 106 0.99 -0.89 1.58
C THR A 106 -0.07 -1.79 2.21
N THR A 107 -1.33 -1.60 1.82
CA THR A 107 -2.41 -2.44 2.30
C THR A 107 -2.67 -3.56 1.30
N THR A 108 -2.22 -4.77 1.65
CA THR A 108 -2.48 -5.98 0.88
C THR A 108 -3.98 -6.19 0.74
N HIS A 109 -4.45 -6.33 -0.48
CA HIS A 109 -5.81 -6.70 -0.78
C HIS A 109 -5.97 -8.21 -0.55
N THR A 110 -6.76 -8.59 0.43
CA THR A 110 -7.08 -9.99 0.75
C THR A 110 -8.58 -10.20 0.87
N ARG A 111 -9.05 -11.42 0.56
CA ARG A 111 -10.49 -11.80 0.72
C ARG A 111 -10.96 -11.62 2.16
N GLU A 112 -10.09 -11.86 3.13
CA GLU A 112 -10.42 -11.66 4.54
C GLU A 112 -10.72 -10.18 4.82
N ARG A 113 -9.88 -9.24 4.31
CA ARG A 113 -10.06 -7.80 4.52
C ARG A 113 -11.27 -7.22 3.78
N GLU A 114 -11.74 -7.86 2.70
CA GLU A 114 -12.97 -7.47 2.00
C GLU A 114 -14.23 -7.60 2.88
N ASN A 115 -14.16 -8.39 3.96
CA ASN A 115 -15.25 -8.43 4.94
C ASN A 115 -15.40 -7.12 5.71
N ASP A 116 -14.34 -6.33 5.81
CA ASP A 116 -14.25 -5.14 6.63
C ASP A 116 -14.27 -3.84 5.81
N VAL A 117 -13.58 -3.82 4.67
CA VAL A 117 -13.38 -2.66 3.79
C VAL A 117 -13.55 -3.05 2.33
N ALA A 118 -13.71 -2.08 1.45
CA ALA A 118 -13.62 -2.28 0.01
C ALA A 118 -12.23 -1.86 -0.49
N PHE A 119 -11.82 -2.46 -1.61
CA PHE A 119 -10.57 -2.16 -2.30
C PHE A 119 -10.81 -1.63 -3.70
N SER A 120 -9.91 -0.78 -4.16
CA SER A 120 -9.78 -0.35 -5.55
C SER A 120 -9.16 -1.45 -6.41
N ASN A 121 -9.07 -1.17 -7.72
CA ASN A 121 -8.08 -1.84 -8.56
C ASN A 121 -6.73 -1.84 -7.87
N SER A 122 -6.00 -2.95 -8.03
CA SER A 122 -4.66 -3.11 -7.48
C SER A 122 -3.69 -2.21 -8.23
N PHE A 123 -2.78 -1.55 -7.52
CA PHE A 123 -1.80 -0.64 -8.11
C PHE A 123 -0.35 -1.12 -7.96
N PHE A 124 -0.14 -2.21 -7.23
CA PHE A 124 1.20 -2.78 -7.03
C PHE A 124 1.09 -4.28 -6.77
N GLU A 125 1.97 -5.06 -7.40
CA GLU A 125 2.09 -6.51 -7.20
C GLU A 125 3.51 -6.82 -6.73
N TYR A 126 3.63 -7.73 -5.77
CA TYR A 126 4.91 -8.06 -5.12
C TYR A 126 4.92 -9.49 -4.57
N GLY A 127 6.13 -9.97 -4.29
CA GLY A 127 6.35 -11.23 -3.58
C GLY A 127 6.66 -11.01 -2.09
N VAL A 128 6.33 -11.97 -1.25
CA VAL A 128 6.75 -12.01 0.15
C VAL A 128 8.09 -12.72 0.27
N ARG A 129 9.08 -12.09 0.91
CA ARG A 129 10.44 -12.64 1.09
C ARG A 129 10.96 -12.41 2.52
N MET A 130 12.25 -12.60 2.71
CA MET A 130 12.88 -12.52 4.03
C MET A 130 14.16 -11.69 4.01
N LEU A 131 14.31 -10.81 5.00
CA LEU A 131 15.58 -10.17 5.33
C LEU A 131 16.31 -11.05 6.35
N VAL A 132 17.55 -11.38 6.05
CA VAL A 132 18.44 -12.15 6.94
C VAL A 132 19.82 -11.50 7.02
N LYS A 133 20.61 -11.82 8.03
CA LYS A 133 22.03 -11.46 8.04
C LYS A 133 22.76 -12.19 6.91
N ARG A 134 23.71 -11.52 6.26
CA ARG A 134 24.56 -12.16 5.25
C ARG A 134 25.32 -13.32 5.88
N GLY A 135 25.40 -14.44 5.17
CA GLY A 135 25.98 -15.68 5.70
C GLY A 135 25.04 -16.50 6.58
N SER A 136 23.78 -16.03 6.79
CA SER A 136 22.75 -16.84 7.47
C SER A 136 22.58 -18.20 6.81
N PRO A 137 22.36 -19.29 7.59
CA PRO A 137 22.00 -20.60 7.04
C PRO A 137 20.57 -20.61 6.46
N VAL A 138 19.74 -19.63 6.78
CA VAL A 138 18.39 -19.47 6.20
C VAL A 138 18.50 -18.99 4.77
N LYS A 139 17.99 -19.79 3.83
CA LYS A 139 17.98 -19.50 2.39
C LYS A 139 16.56 -19.46 1.83
N ASP A 140 15.65 -20.26 2.38
CA ASP A 140 14.27 -20.28 1.98
C ASP A 140 13.34 -20.49 3.19
N PHE A 141 12.04 -20.35 3.00
CA PHE A 141 11.02 -20.40 4.06
C PHE A 141 11.02 -21.73 4.83
N GLY A 142 11.37 -22.85 4.19
CA GLY A 142 11.53 -24.13 4.87
C GLY A 142 12.57 -24.12 5.99
N ASP A 143 13.61 -23.30 5.86
CA ASP A 143 14.70 -23.17 6.84
C ASP A 143 14.27 -22.43 8.13
N LEU A 144 13.06 -21.87 8.15
CA LEU A 144 12.50 -21.20 9.33
C LEU A 144 12.02 -22.18 10.40
N ALA A 145 11.87 -23.46 10.07
CA ALA A 145 11.40 -24.46 11.01
C ALA A 145 12.25 -24.52 12.28
N GLY A 146 11.58 -24.48 13.45
CA GLY A 146 12.22 -24.48 14.78
C GLY A 146 12.98 -23.18 15.13
N ARG A 147 12.91 -22.13 14.32
CA ARG A 147 13.66 -20.88 14.52
C ARG A 147 12.80 -19.73 15.02
N THR A 148 13.45 -18.74 15.61
CA THR A 148 12.79 -17.47 15.95
C THR A 148 12.77 -16.57 14.71
N VAL A 149 11.57 -16.21 14.27
CA VAL A 149 11.33 -15.32 13.13
C VAL A 149 10.54 -14.10 13.58
N VAL A 150 10.73 -12.96 12.91
CA VAL A 150 9.99 -11.74 13.21
C VAL A 150 9.15 -11.29 12.03
N THR A 151 8.02 -10.68 12.33
CA THR A 151 7.19 -9.92 11.39
C THR A 151 6.53 -8.76 12.13
N THR A 152 5.87 -7.86 11.41
CA THR A 152 5.21 -6.70 12.00
C THR A 152 3.73 -6.99 12.25
N THR A 153 3.20 -6.56 13.39
CA THR A 153 1.80 -6.78 13.77
C THR A 153 0.84 -6.08 12.80
N GLY A 154 -0.32 -6.72 12.53
CA GLY A 154 -1.37 -6.21 11.64
C GLY A 154 -1.08 -6.38 10.14
N THR A 155 0.02 -7.05 9.77
CA THR A 155 0.38 -7.34 8.38
C THR A 155 -0.20 -8.69 7.91
N SER A 156 -0.20 -8.91 6.60
CA SER A 156 -0.54 -10.21 5.99
C SER A 156 0.47 -11.30 6.35
N GLU A 157 1.74 -10.92 6.53
CA GLU A 157 2.85 -11.83 6.88
C GLU A 157 2.69 -12.40 8.28
N GLU A 158 2.15 -11.66 9.24
CA GLU A 158 1.83 -12.20 10.56
C GLU A 158 0.86 -13.37 10.45
N ARG A 159 -0.22 -13.19 9.66
CA ARG A 159 -1.22 -14.25 9.42
C ARG A 159 -0.63 -15.41 8.63
N LEU A 160 0.18 -15.12 7.61
CA LEU A 160 0.86 -16.12 6.79
C LEU A 160 1.75 -17.02 7.65
N LEU A 161 2.62 -16.43 8.48
CA LEU A 161 3.51 -17.19 9.35
C LEU A 161 2.77 -18.02 10.39
N ARG A 162 1.71 -17.48 11.00
CA ARG A 162 0.87 -18.23 11.95
C ARG A 162 0.19 -19.41 11.28
N ARG A 163 -0.35 -19.22 10.07
CA ARG A 163 -0.97 -20.28 9.27
C ARG A 163 0.04 -21.37 8.94
N TRP A 164 1.21 -21.02 8.41
CA TRP A 164 2.24 -22.00 8.10
C TRP A 164 2.77 -22.74 9.31
N ASN A 165 2.90 -22.04 10.44
CA ASN A 165 3.32 -22.66 11.69
C ASN A 165 2.35 -23.78 12.12
N LEU A 166 1.06 -23.55 11.92
CA LEU A 166 0.02 -24.54 12.22
C LEU A 166 -0.07 -25.63 11.14
N GLU A 167 -0.25 -25.26 9.88
CA GLU A 167 -0.56 -26.20 8.80
C GLU A 167 0.63 -27.09 8.40
N ARG A 168 1.86 -26.54 8.53
CA ARG A 168 3.10 -27.24 8.13
C ARG A 168 3.91 -27.72 9.31
N ALA A 169 3.38 -27.57 10.54
CA ALA A 169 4.04 -27.96 11.78
C ALA A 169 5.50 -27.43 11.89
N MET A 170 5.71 -26.18 11.48
CA MET A 170 7.07 -25.61 11.38
C MET A 170 7.71 -25.32 12.75
N ASN A 171 6.93 -25.28 13.83
CA ASN A 171 7.41 -24.99 15.18
C ASN A 171 8.25 -23.70 15.26
N MET A 172 7.91 -22.68 14.46
CA MET A 172 8.56 -21.39 14.52
C MET A 172 8.19 -20.65 15.81
N HIS A 173 9.15 -19.97 16.40
CA HIS A 173 8.89 -18.98 17.42
C HIS A 173 8.67 -17.62 16.75
N ILE A 174 7.40 -17.22 16.58
CA ILE A 174 7.03 -16.00 15.85
C ILE A 174 7.02 -14.81 16.83
N VAL A 175 7.96 -13.90 16.65
CA VAL A 175 8.00 -12.59 17.30
C VAL A 175 7.21 -11.61 16.45
N VAL A 176 6.28 -10.89 17.08
CA VAL A 176 5.49 -9.87 16.40
C VAL A 176 5.94 -8.51 16.91
N ALA A 177 6.61 -7.75 16.06
CA ALA A 177 7.11 -6.43 16.39
C ALA A 177 6.05 -5.35 16.12
N LYS A 178 6.15 -4.22 16.83
CA LYS A 178 5.19 -3.12 16.68
C LYS A 178 5.35 -2.39 15.35
N THR A 179 6.58 -2.21 14.89
CA THR A 179 6.95 -1.46 13.70
C THR A 179 7.86 -2.28 12.79
N HIS A 180 7.99 -1.88 11.51
CA HIS A 180 8.95 -2.50 10.60
C HIS A 180 10.40 -2.28 11.07
N GLY A 181 10.69 -1.10 11.65
CA GLY A 181 11.98 -0.79 12.24
C GLY A 181 12.34 -1.75 13.39
N ASP A 182 11.39 -2.01 14.30
CA ASP A 182 11.58 -2.99 15.37
C ASP A 182 11.83 -4.40 14.84
N SER A 183 11.20 -4.74 13.70
CA SER A 183 11.40 -6.05 13.04
C SER A 183 12.82 -6.17 12.48
N VAL A 184 13.33 -5.13 11.80
CA VAL A 184 14.73 -5.07 11.34
C VAL A 184 15.69 -5.13 12.51
N GLU A 185 15.40 -4.39 13.59
CA GLU A 185 16.22 -4.39 14.81
C GLU A 185 16.27 -5.78 15.47
N ALA A 186 15.19 -6.55 15.43
CA ALA A 186 15.18 -7.92 15.92
C ALA A 186 16.15 -8.83 15.16
N VAL A 187 16.28 -8.65 13.83
CA VAL A 187 17.29 -9.35 13.03
C VAL A 187 18.69 -8.81 13.31
N ARG A 188 18.85 -7.49 13.40
CA ARG A 188 20.13 -6.84 13.68
C ARG A 188 20.74 -7.29 15.00
N SER A 189 19.93 -7.30 16.06
CA SER A 189 20.36 -7.75 17.41
C SER A 189 20.50 -9.28 17.53
N GLY A 190 20.08 -10.06 16.51
CA GLY A 190 20.09 -11.52 16.57
C GLY A 190 18.94 -12.14 17.39
N ARG A 191 17.94 -11.36 17.79
CA ARG A 191 16.73 -11.87 18.46
C ARG A 191 15.85 -12.69 17.51
N ALA A 192 15.95 -12.47 16.20
CA ALA A 192 15.31 -13.27 15.17
C ALA A 192 16.30 -13.57 14.04
N VAL A 193 16.14 -14.72 13.39
CA VAL A 193 17.01 -15.12 12.26
C VAL A 193 16.59 -14.51 10.94
N ALA A 194 15.31 -14.15 10.81
CA ALA A 194 14.72 -13.59 9.60
C ALA A 194 13.57 -12.64 9.93
N PHE A 195 13.42 -11.59 9.11
CA PHE A 195 12.23 -10.73 9.04
C PHE A 195 11.47 -11.04 7.76
N VAL A 196 10.24 -11.53 7.88
CA VAL A 196 9.36 -11.86 6.76
C VAL A 196 8.49 -10.65 6.43
N MET A 197 8.57 -10.17 5.18
CA MET A 197 7.91 -8.95 4.75
C MET A 197 7.80 -8.87 3.21
N ASP A 198 7.07 -7.88 2.73
CA ASP A 198 6.91 -7.51 1.33
C ASP A 198 8.27 -7.15 0.71
N GLU A 199 8.60 -7.80 -0.40
CA GLU A 199 9.91 -7.65 -1.05
C GLU A 199 10.31 -6.19 -1.31
N PRO A 200 9.43 -5.31 -1.87
CA PRO A 200 9.80 -3.92 -2.12
C PRO A 200 10.14 -3.14 -0.86
N LEU A 201 9.52 -3.45 0.28
CA LEU A 201 9.85 -2.83 1.57
C LEU A 201 11.22 -3.30 2.09
N LEU A 202 11.57 -4.58 1.88
CA LEU A 202 12.89 -5.09 2.22
C LEU A 202 13.98 -4.44 1.37
N HIS A 203 13.73 -4.24 0.07
CA HIS A 203 14.66 -3.50 -0.82
C HIS A 203 14.83 -2.06 -0.36
N ALA A 204 13.74 -1.37 -0.04
CA ALA A 204 13.80 -0.02 0.48
C ALA A 204 14.58 0.05 1.79
N ALA A 205 14.39 -0.91 2.70
CA ALA A 205 15.13 -0.99 3.95
C ALA A 205 16.64 -1.10 3.74
N LEU A 206 17.06 -1.97 2.82
CA LEU A 206 18.47 -2.15 2.48
C LEU A 206 19.05 -0.92 1.80
N ALA A 207 18.35 -0.34 0.83
CA ALA A 207 18.84 0.78 0.04
C ALA A 207 18.96 2.07 0.86
N THR A 208 17.97 2.34 1.74
CA THR A 208 17.93 3.58 2.52
C THR A 208 18.59 3.46 3.89
N GLY A 209 18.86 2.24 4.34
CA GLY A 209 19.21 1.96 5.74
C GLY A 209 18.10 2.32 6.71
N TYR A 210 16.92 2.61 6.16
CA TYR A 210 15.79 3.14 6.86
C TYR A 210 14.71 2.06 7.05
N MET A 211 14.59 1.65 8.24
CA MET A 211 13.43 1.14 8.94
C MET A 211 13.64 1.39 10.45
N ALA A 212 14.43 2.41 10.78
CA ALA A 212 14.72 2.74 12.17
C ALA A 212 13.74 3.79 12.68
N SER A 213 13.36 3.61 13.93
CA SER A 213 12.74 4.60 14.84
C SER A 213 11.56 5.37 14.25
N GLU A 214 10.38 4.80 14.39
CA GLU A 214 9.11 5.48 14.20
C GLU A 214 8.82 6.37 15.42
N THR A 215 9.37 7.58 15.43
CA THR A 215 8.72 8.67 16.16
C THR A 215 7.62 9.18 15.24
N PRO A 216 6.33 9.02 15.59
CA PRO A 216 5.24 9.43 14.72
C PRO A 216 5.40 10.86 14.22
N GLY A 217 5.36 11.06 12.89
CA GLY A 217 5.51 12.37 12.26
C GLY A 217 6.94 12.90 12.15
N ALA A 218 7.96 12.18 12.62
CA ALA A 218 9.34 12.58 12.38
C ALA A 218 9.75 12.31 10.93
N PRO A 219 10.52 13.23 10.31
CA PRO A 219 11.07 12.99 8.98
C PRO A 219 11.91 11.72 8.97
N VAL A 220 11.86 11.00 7.83
CA VAL A 220 12.75 9.87 7.57
C VAL A 220 14.20 10.36 7.64
N ALA A 221 14.87 10.12 8.75
CA ALA A 221 16.27 10.47 8.92
C ALA A 221 17.14 9.34 8.36
N GLN A 222 18.12 9.68 7.53
CA GLN A 222 19.18 8.73 7.18
C GLN A 222 19.94 8.33 8.45
N SER A 223 20.05 7.04 8.69
CA SER A 223 21.14 6.57 9.57
C SER A 223 22.46 6.84 8.86
N ALA A 224 23.36 7.57 9.53
CA ALA A 224 24.72 7.81 9.01
C ALA A 224 25.50 6.50 8.70
N ASN A 225 25.01 5.36 9.17
CA ASN A 225 25.56 4.02 8.99
C ASN A 225 24.80 3.16 7.97
N ALA A 226 23.78 3.71 7.30
CA ALA A 226 22.89 2.96 6.40
C ALA A 226 23.66 2.18 5.32
N MET A 227 24.65 2.79 4.69
CA MET A 227 25.43 2.13 3.63
C MET A 227 26.39 1.04 4.16
N SER A 228 26.87 1.15 5.39
CA SER A 228 27.73 0.10 5.97
C SER A 228 26.93 -1.15 6.35
N ASP A 229 25.66 -0.98 6.71
CA ASP A 229 24.78 -2.06 7.17
C ASP A 229 24.10 -2.81 6.01
N ALA A 230 23.88 -2.17 4.85
CA ALA A 230 23.26 -2.84 3.69
C ALA A 230 24.01 -4.09 3.25
N HIS A 231 25.35 -4.05 3.30
CA HIS A 231 26.20 -5.20 2.99
C HIS A 231 26.17 -6.32 4.05
N ALA A 232 25.65 -6.04 5.26
CA ALA A 232 25.54 -7.02 6.34
C ALA A 232 24.30 -7.92 6.19
N TYR A 233 23.38 -7.58 5.28
CA TYR A 233 22.11 -8.30 5.11
C TYR A 233 21.93 -8.82 3.68
N ALA A 234 20.94 -9.70 3.51
CA ALA A 234 20.50 -10.22 2.23
C ALA A 234 18.99 -10.46 2.25
N ILE A 235 18.33 -10.24 1.10
CA ILE A 235 16.97 -10.66 0.86
C ILE A 235 17.02 -12.06 0.25
N VAL A 236 16.37 -13.02 0.89
CA VAL A 236 16.39 -14.43 0.51
C VAL A 236 14.97 -15.01 0.48
N GLY A 237 14.84 -16.25 0.00
CA GLY A 237 13.58 -16.97 -0.15
C GLY A 237 13.00 -16.83 -1.54
N THR A 238 12.50 -17.93 -2.09
CA THR A 238 11.62 -17.89 -3.25
C THR A 238 10.36 -17.13 -2.85
N PRO A 239 9.84 -16.17 -3.66
CA PRO A 239 8.62 -15.47 -3.30
C PRO A 239 7.53 -16.45 -2.86
N ALA A 240 7.07 -16.32 -1.62
CA ALA A 240 6.17 -17.29 -0.99
C ALA A 240 4.81 -17.36 -1.68
N ARG A 241 4.38 -16.20 -2.17
CA ARG A 241 3.19 -15.96 -2.98
C ARG A 241 3.29 -14.57 -3.58
N SER A 242 2.51 -14.31 -4.63
CA SER A 242 2.23 -12.95 -5.08
C SER A 242 1.11 -12.35 -4.23
N GLU A 243 1.26 -11.09 -3.90
CA GLU A 243 0.25 -10.28 -3.24
C GLU A 243 0.08 -8.94 -3.99
N VAL A 244 -1.02 -8.26 -3.77
CA VAL A 244 -1.29 -6.94 -4.39
C VAL A 244 -1.67 -5.91 -3.34
N TYR A 245 -1.27 -4.65 -3.58
CA TYR A 245 -1.80 -3.51 -2.84
C TYR A 245 -2.97 -2.88 -3.59
N GLY A 246 -4.03 -2.55 -2.85
CA GLY A 246 -5.14 -1.74 -3.29
C GLY A 246 -5.39 -0.59 -2.32
N CYS A 247 -5.97 0.49 -2.82
CA CYS A 247 -6.50 1.54 -1.95
C CYS A 247 -7.74 1.03 -1.24
N MET A 248 -7.87 1.29 0.06
CA MET A 248 -9.06 0.88 0.81
C MET A 248 -9.93 2.06 1.21
N PHE A 249 -11.22 1.81 1.26
CA PHE A 249 -12.27 2.75 1.64
C PHE A 249 -13.46 2.00 2.22
N ARG A 250 -14.50 2.72 2.61
CA ARG A 250 -15.69 2.13 3.24
C ARG A 250 -16.30 1.04 2.38
N ARG A 251 -16.60 -0.10 3.01
CA ARG A 251 -17.30 -1.21 2.36
C ARG A 251 -18.69 -0.77 1.87
N GLY A 252 -19.04 -1.24 0.66
CA GLY A 252 -20.34 -0.96 0.04
C GLY A 252 -20.46 0.43 -0.61
N ASP A 253 -19.41 1.25 -0.57
CA ASP A 253 -19.41 2.56 -1.25
C ASP A 253 -19.02 2.41 -2.73
N THR A 254 -19.96 1.93 -3.55
CA THR A 254 -19.72 1.58 -4.95
C THR A 254 -19.41 2.79 -5.83
N ALA A 255 -19.97 3.96 -5.54
CA ALA A 255 -19.70 5.16 -6.31
C ALA A 255 -18.28 5.70 -6.01
N PHE A 256 -17.83 5.68 -4.75
CA PHE A 256 -16.47 6.04 -4.41
C PHE A 256 -15.46 5.04 -5.01
N LYS A 257 -15.79 3.72 -4.95
CA LYS A 257 -14.99 2.68 -5.58
C LYS A 257 -14.80 2.94 -7.07
N ARG A 258 -15.86 3.27 -7.79
CA ARG A 258 -15.79 3.55 -9.24
C ARG A 258 -14.80 4.68 -9.55
N ILE A 259 -14.82 5.77 -8.78
CA ILE A 259 -13.86 6.87 -8.97
C ILE A 259 -12.42 6.40 -8.77
N ALA A 260 -12.16 5.61 -7.72
CA ALA A 260 -10.83 5.07 -7.44
C ALA A 260 -10.36 4.11 -8.55
N ASP A 261 -11.23 3.18 -8.96
CA ASP A 261 -10.94 2.19 -10.01
C ASP A 261 -10.67 2.84 -11.36
N ASP A 262 -11.52 3.77 -11.77
CA ASP A 262 -11.38 4.49 -13.06
C ASP A 262 -10.10 5.32 -13.07
N THR A 263 -9.74 5.93 -11.94
CA THR A 263 -8.51 6.71 -11.80
C THR A 263 -7.28 5.81 -11.96
N ILE A 264 -7.19 4.70 -11.21
CA ILE A 264 -6.07 3.78 -11.27
C ILE A 264 -5.96 3.16 -12.66
N ALA A 265 -7.06 2.64 -13.21
CA ALA A 265 -7.07 2.05 -14.55
C ALA A 265 -6.67 3.06 -15.65
N LYS A 266 -7.03 4.33 -15.51
CA LYS A 266 -6.59 5.40 -16.43
C LYS A 266 -5.07 5.62 -16.31
N MET A 267 -4.53 5.69 -15.10
CA MET A 267 -3.08 5.85 -14.88
C MET A 267 -2.29 4.70 -15.49
N GLU A 268 -2.76 3.46 -15.31
CA GLU A 268 -2.11 2.25 -15.83
C GLU A 268 -2.14 2.21 -17.36
N ARG A 269 -3.29 2.45 -17.96
CA ARG A 269 -3.46 2.42 -19.43
C ARG A 269 -2.79 3.58 -20.17
N SER A 270 -2.67 4.74 -19.53
CA SER A 270 -2.02 5.92 -20.13
C SER A 270 -0.49 5.88 -20.09
N GLY A 271 0.09 4.97 -19.28
CA GLY A 271 1.52 4.94 -19.00
C GLY A 271 1.96 5.86 -17.85
N GLU A 272 1.04 6.61 -17.22
CA GLU A 272 1.32 7.44 -16.06
C GLU A 272 1.81 6.58 -14.88
N ALA A 273 1.15 5.43 -14.62
CA ALA A 273 1.56 4.50 -13.58
C ALA A 273 2.96 3.93 -13.82
N LEU A 274 3.35 3.66 -15.09
CA LEU A 274 4.70 3.23 -15.44
C LEU A 274 5.73 4.33 -15.18
N ALA A 275 5.43 5.58 -15.54
CA ALA A 275 6.31 6.71 -15.27
C ALA A 275 6.48 6.94 -13.76
N LEU A 276 5.38 6.80 -12.99
CA LEU A 276 5.38 6.87 -11.55
C LEU A 276 6.25 5.76 -10.93
N TYR A 277 6.10 4.51 -11.40
CA TYR A 277 6.92 3.37 -10.96
C TYR A 277 8.41 3.66 -11.14
N ARG A 278 8.82 4.07 -12.35
CA ARG A 278 10.23 4.37 -12.66
C ARG A 278 10.81 5.46 -11.77
N ARG A 279 10.01 6.48 -11.47
CA ARG A 279 10.44 7.57 -10.58
C ARG A 279 10.71 7.09 -9.17
N TRP A 280 9.89 6.18 -8.64
CA TRP A 280 9.97 5.76 -7.25
C TRP A 280 10.82 4.51 -6.99
N PHE A 281 11.02 3.68 -8.00
CA PHE A 281 11.72 2.40 -7.85
C PHE A 281 13.00 2.27 -8.67
N GLU A 282 13.13 3.06 -9.74
CA GLU A 282 14.28 2.99 -10.67
C GLU A 282 15.05 4.31 -10.77
N SER A 283 14.75 5.28 -9.91
CA SER A 283 15.41 6.59 -9.88
C SER A 283 15.70 7.03 -8.44
N PRO A 284 16.58 8.04 -8.23
CA PRO A 284 16.83 8.58 -6.90
C PRO A 284 15.59 9.22 -6.28
N ILE A 285 15.23 8.81 -5.04
CA ILE A 285 14.05 9.29 -4.31
C ILE A 285 14.43 10.17 -3.11
N PRO A 286 13.54 11.12 -2.72
CA PRO A 286 13.78 11.95 -1.55
C PRO A 286 13.71 11.15 -0.23
N PRO A 287 14.27 11.68 0.87
CA PRO A 287 15.07 12.92 0.94
C PRO A 287 16.52 12.71 0.54
N ALA A 288 16.99 11.48 0.47
CA ALA A 288 18.39 11.11 0.42
C ALA A 288 18.96 10.95 -0.99
N GLY A 289 18.13 10.95 -2.02
CA GLY A 289 18.54 10.69 -3.39
C GLY A 289 18.99 9.24 -3.63
N VAL A 290 18.46 8.29 -2.87
CA VAL A 290 18.77 6.86 -3.01
C VAL A 290 17.91 6.25 -4.12
N ASN A 291 18.53 5.47 -5.01
CA ASN A 291 17.84 4.62 -5.97
C ASN A 291 17.62 3.24 -5.35
N LEU A 292 16.42 2.71 -5.44
CA LEU A 292 16.09 1.37 -4.91
C LEU A 292 16.57 0.25 -5.83
N ASP A 293 16.87 0.56 -7.09
CA ASP A 293 17.24 -0.40 -8.14
C ASP A 293 16.30 -1.62 -8.16
N TYR A 294 14.99 -1.34 -8.11
CA TYR A 294 13.93 -2.34 -8.06
C TYR A 294 13.14 -2.32 -9.38
N PRO A 295 13.60 -3.06 -10.41
CA PRO A 295 12.97 -3.04 -11.72
C PRO A 295 11.59 -3.70 -11.68
N MET A 296 10.70 -3.22 -12.57
CA MET A 296 9.34 -3.74 -12.68
C MET A 296 9.31 -5.21 -13.07
N SER A 297 8.65 -6.03 -12.24
CA SER A 297 8.44 -7.46 -12.48
C SER A 297 7.48 -7.73 -13.65
N GLU A 298 7.51 -8.94 -14.22
CA GLU A 298 6.54 -9.34 -15.24
C GLU A 298 5.09 -9.38 -14.69
N PRO A 299 4.82 -9.89 -13.48
CA PRO A 299 3.50 -9.78 -12.88
C PRO A 299 3.02 -8.32 -12.73
N MET A 300 3.91 -7.41 -12.35
CA MET A 300 3.57 -5.98 -12.25
C MET A 300 3.22 -5.37 -13.62
N LYS A 301 3.94 -5.75 -14.69
CA LYS A 301 3.60 -5.35 -16.07
C LYS A 301 2.24 -5.91 -16.50
N ALA A 302 1.95 -7.16 -16.15
CA ALA A 302 0.67 -7.80 -16.45
C ALA A 302 -0.49 -7.11 -15.72
N LEU A 303 -0.29 -6.69 -14.47
CA LEU A 303 -1.27 -5.91 -13.71
C LEU A 303 -1.61 -4.60 -14.42
N PHE A 304 -0.61 -3.83 -14.85
CA PHE A 304 -0.83 -2.57 -15.58
C PHE A 304 -1.50 -2.75 -16.93
N ALA A 305 -1.24 -3.88 -17.60
CA ALA A 305 -1.91 -4.20 -18.85
C ALA A 305 -3.37 -4.61 -18.67
N ASN A 306 -3.73 -5.12 -17.51
CA ASN A 306 -5.07 -5.61 -17.20
C ASN A 306 -5.52 -5.18 -15.80
N PRO A 307 -5.87 -3.88 -15.61
CA PRO A 307 -6.33 -3.34 -14.32
C PRO A 307 -7.48 -4.16 -13.74
N ASN A 308 -7.35 -4.57 -12.50
CA ASN A 308 -8.38 -5.37 -11.81
C ASN A 308 -8.26 -5.24 -10.28
N ASP A 309 -9.30 -5.66 -9.57
CA ASP A 309 -9.41 -5.64 -8.11
C ASP A 309 -9.39 -7.06 -7.51
N GLN A 310 -8.73 -8.01 -8.15
CA GLN A 310 -8.70 -9.39 -7.67
C GLN A 310 -7.62 -9.57 -6.60
N PRO A 311 -7.98 -10.05 -5.39
CA PRO A 311 -6.99 -10.45 -4.40
C PRO A 311 -6.24 -11.70 -4.87
N LEU A 312 -4.95 -11.81 -4.54
CA LEU A 312 -4.07 -12.93 -4.92
C LEU A 312 -3.79 -13.90 -3.74
N ASP A 313 -4.68 -14.02 -2.77
CA ASP A 313 -4.55 -14.87 -1.57
C ASP A 313 -5.34 -16.19 -1.63
#